data_ac2a7836258c3486bc9d0cb860332808
#
_entry.id   ac2a7836258c3486bc9d0cb860332808
#
_cell.length_a   1.000
_cell.length_b   1.000
_cell.length_c   1.000
_cell.angle_alpha   90.00
_cell.angle_beta   90.00
_cell.angle_gamma   90.00
#
_symmetry.space_group_name_H-M   'P 1'
#
loop_
_entity.id
_entity.type
_entity.pdbx_description
1 polymer ?
#
loop_
_entity_poly.entity_id
_entity_poly.type
_entity_poly.pdbx_seq_one_letter_code
_entity_poly.pdbx_strand_id
1 'polypeptide(L)'
;MTRAAPDTISFATRRSILLLSLGTFASMAAQRICDAMLPELSRVFDVGLAQAAQVVSLFAITYGIAQLFYGPLGDRMGQFRVITCAALFCCVGSLVAVFSRSLDMLLFARVLMALGAAALIPLAMAWVGDAVPANQLQEMLTRTGLGSTMGIVGGQLAGGLLTDLLGWRWAFAFMT
;
A
#
# COMPACT_ATOMS: atom_id res chain seq x y z
N MET A 1 4.38 46.97 -6.39
CA MET A 1 4.17 45.80 -7.25
C MET A 1 5.27 44.80 -6.93
N THR A 2 5.06 43.97 -5.93
CA THR A 2 6.00 42.88 -5.55
C THR A 2 5.76 41.72 -6.50
N ARG A 3 6.72 41.47 -7.36
CA ARG A 3 6.75 40.33 -8.27
C ARG A 3 6.86 39.07 -7.43
N ALA A 4 5.76 38.36 -7.23
CA ALA A 4 5.80 37.03 -6.63
C ALA A 4 6.76 36.17 -7.45
N ALA A 5 7.77 35.59 -6.80
CA ALA A 5 8.66 34.63 -7.43
C ALA A 5 7.80 33.48 -8.00
N PRO A 6 8.16 32.88 -9.15
CA PRO A 6 7.42 31.76 -9.67
C PRO A 6 7.47 30.63 -8.63
N ASP A 7 6.28 30.22 -8.18
CA ASP A 7 6.09 29.10 -7.25
C ASP A 7 6.53 27.80 -7.92
N THR A 8 7.83 27.61 -8.06
CA THR A 8 8.41 26.36 -8.60
C THR A 8 8.63 25.39 -7.45
N ILE A 9 7.95 24.24 -7.53
CA ILE A 9 8.14 23.15 -6.58
C ILE A 9 9.64 22.78 -6.54
N SER A 10 10.20 22.73 -5.32
CA SER A 10 11.59 22.38 -5.11
C SER A 10 11.91 20.95 -5.60
N PHE A 11 13.16 20.69 -5.95
CA PHE A 11 13.62 19.35 -6.33
C PHE A 11 13.36 18.33 -5.20
N ALA A 12 13.55 18.74 -3.94
CA ALA A 12 13.27 17.91 -2.77
C ALA A 12 11.78 17.53 -2.68
N THR A 13 10.87 18.48 -2.90
CA THR A 13 9.43 18.24 -2.90
C THR A 13 9.02 17.28 -4.03
N ARG A 14 9.58 17.43 -5.24
CA ARG A 14 9.32 16.52 -6.37
C ARG A 14 9.77 15.09 -6.05
N ARG A 15 10.94 14.93 -5.44
CA ARG A 15 11.44 13.62 -5.00
C ARG A 15 10.52 13.00 -3.95
N SER A 16 10.05 13.78 -2.99
CA SER A 16 9.09 13.30 -1.98
C SER A 16 7.78 12.83 -2.62
N ILE A 17 7.24 13.56 -3.59
CA ILE A 17 6.02 13.18 -4.32
C ILE A 17 6.21 11.86 -5.07
N LEU A 18 7.35 11.64 -5.71
CA LEU A 18 7.66 10.36 -6.36
C LEU A 18 7.70 9.21 -5.36
N LEU A 19 8.37 9.39 -4.21
CA LEU A 19 8.41 8.38 -3.15
C LEU A 19 7.02 8.10 -2.58
N LEU A 20 6.20 9.13 -2.38
CA LEU A 20 4.81 8.97 -1.95
C LEU A 20 3.96 8.25 -3.00
N SER A 21 4.16 8.53 -4.29
CA SER A 21 3.49 7.80 -5.37
C SER A 21 3.86 6.31 -5.40
N LEU A 22 5.13 5.97 -5.12
CA LEU A 22 5.54 4.57 -4.93
C LEU A 22 4.89 3.96 -3.69
N GLY A 23 4.77 4.71 -2.59
CA GLY A 23 4.06 4.27 -1.39
C GLY A 23 2.57 3.98 -1.66
N THR A 24 1.89 4.86 -2.41
CA THR A 24 0.48 4.64 -2.78
C THR A 24 0.32 3.47 -3.74
N PHE A 25 1.27 3.27 -4.66
CA PHE A 25 1.36 2.07 -5.51
C PHE A 25 1.48 0.80 -4.65
N ALA A 26 2.44 0.76 -3.72
CA ALA A 26 2.67 -0.40 -2.86
C ALA A 26 1.44 -0.72 -2.00
N SER A 27 0.75 0.30 -1.47
CA SER A 27 -0.49 0.13 -0.70
C SER A 27 -1.58 -0.57 -1.51
N MET A 28 -1.85 -0.11 -2.73
CA MET A 28 -2.88 -0.71 -3.58
C MET A 28 -2.45 -2.07 -4.14
N ALA A 29 -1.17 -2.24 -4.48
CA ALA A 29 -0.64 -3.53 -4.90
C ALA A 29 -0.78 -4.57 -3.77
N ALA A 30 -0.42 -4.23 -2.53
CA ALA A 30 -0.59 -5.10 -1.37
C ALA A 30 -2.06 -5.49 -1.13
N GLN A 31 -3.00 -4.59 -1.40
CA GLN A 31 -4.42 -4.87 -1.30
C GLN A 31 -4.88 -5.90 -2.34
N ARG A 32 -4.41 -5.77 -3.59
CA ARG A 32 -4.92 -6.50 -4.74
C ARG A 32 -4.14 -7.76 -5.11
N ILE A 33 -2.95 -7.96 -4.55
CA ILE A 33 -2.05 -9.05 -4.93
C ILE A 33 -2.66 -10.45 -4.72
N CYS A 34 -3.54 -10.60 -3.72
CA CYS A 34 -4.18 -11.88 -3.42
C CYS A 34 -5.38 -12.21 -4.30
N ASP A 35 -5.94 -11.25 -5.03
CA ASP A 35 -7.20 -11.44 -5.77
C ASP A 35 -7.07 -12.57 -6.82
N ALA A 36 -5.96 -12.61 -7.54
CA ALA A 36 -5.71 -13.59 -8.59
C ALA A 36 -5.19 -14.94 -8.07
N MET A 37 -4.66 -15.00 -6.83
CA MET A 37 -4.04 -16.22 -6.28
C MET A 37 -4.98 -17.07 -5.41
N LEU A 38 -6.24 -16.68 -5.22
CA LEU A 38 -7.18 -17.37 -4.34
C LEU A 38 -7.36 -18.87 -4.67
N PRO A 39 -7.47 -19.30 -5.95
CA PRO A 39 -7.58 -20.72 -6.28
C PRO A 39 -6.34 -21.51 -5.86
N GLU A 40 -5.16 -20.92 -6.03
CA GLU A 40 -3.90 -21.57 -5.64
C GLU A 40 -3.76 -21.67 -4.12
N LEU A 41 -4.13 -20.62 -3.38
CA LEU A 41 -4.14 -20.65 -1.91
C LEU A 41 -5.12 -21.70 -1.37
N SER A 42 -6.31 -21.82 -1.97
CA SER A 42 -7.29 -22.85 -1.65
C SER A 42 -6.68 -24.25 -1.81
N ARG A 43 -5.97 -24.48 -2.93
CA ARG A 43 -5.31 -25.76 -3.23
C ARG A 43 -4.14 -26.06 -2.28
N VAL A 44 -3.28 -25.07 -2.03
CA VAL A 44 -2.05 -25.26 -1.24
C VAL A 44 -2.35 -25.50 0.24
N PHE A 45 -3.36 -24.84 0.78
CA PHE A 45 -3.73 -24.98 2.20
C PHE A 45 -4.85 -26.02 2.42
N ASP A 46 -5.31 -26.68 1.35
CA ASP A 46 -6.39 -27.69 1.39
C ASP A 46 -7.64 -27.17 2.10
N VAL A 47 -8.10 -25.97 1.70
CA VAL A 47 -9.24 -25.28 2.26
C VAL A 47 -10.24 -24.89 1.18
N GLY A 48 -11.50 -24.66 1.55
CA GLY A 48 -12.49 -24.13 0.62
C GLY A 48 -12.15 -22.73 0.12
N LEU A 49 -12.59 -22.38 -1.10
CA LEU A 49 -12.34 -21.08 -1.71
C LEU A 49 -12.84 -19.92 -0.82
N ALA A 50 -13.97 -20.11 -0.11
CA ALA A 50 -14.49 -19.14 0.83
C ALA A 50 -13.56 -18.89 2.02
N GLN A 51 -12.87 -19.93 2.50
CA GLN A 51 -11.84 -19.80 3.53
C GLN A 51 -10.61 -19.09 2.99
N ALA A 52 -10.13 -19.46 1.80
CA ALA A 52 -9.01 -18.78 1.16
C ALA A 52 -9.32 -17.28 0.95
N ALA A 53 -10.56 -16.91 0.60
CA ALA A 53 -10.98 -15.53 0.41
C ALA A 53 -10.87 -14.65 1.69
N GLN A 54 -10.72 -15.27 2.86
CA GLN A 54 -10.48 -14.52 4.11
C GLN A 54 -9.19 -13.70 4.05
N VAL A 55 -8.18 -14.11 3.26
CA VAL A 55 -6.93 -13.32 3.08
C VAL A 55 -7.20 -11.95 2.45
N VAL A 56 -8.25 -11.82 1.65
CA VAL A 56 -8.67 -10.57 1.04
C VAL A 56 -9.60 -9.81 1.99
N SER A 57 -10.62 -10.48 2.52
CA SER A 57 -11.64 -9.86 3.38
C SER A 57 -11.05 -9.30 4.67
N LEU A 58 -10.19 -10.08 5.35
CA LEU A 58 -9.55 -9.65 6.60
C LEU A 58 -8.61 -8.47 6.37
N PHE A 59 -7.88 -8.48 5.25
CA PHE A 59 -7.08 -7.32 4.85
C PHE A 59 -7.96 -6.08 4.68
N ALA A 60 -9.06 -6.19 3.92
CA ALA A 60 -9.94 -5.06 3.64
C ALA A 60 -10.58 -4.47 4.91
N ILE A 61 -11.05 -5.33 5.82
CA ILE A 61 -11.62 -4.91 7.11
C ILE A 61 -10.56 -4.21 7.97
N THR A 62 -9.39 -4.83 8.13
CA THR A 62 -8.28 -4.25 8.91
C THR A 62 -7.82 -2.92 8.32
N TYR A 63 -7.67 -2.85 7.00
CA TYR A 63 -7.33 -1.65 6.27
C TYR A 63 -8.32 -0.51 6.51
N GLY A 64 -9.63 -0.79 6.37
CA GLY A 64 -10.69 0.20 6.57
C GLY A 64 -10.74 0.73 8.00
N ILE A 65 -10.64 -0.16 9.00
CA ILE A 65 -10.62 0.25 10.42
C ILE A 65 -9.36 1.07 10.72
N ALA A 66 -8.19 0.63 10.27
CA ALA A 66 -6.92 1.30 10.54
C ALA A 66 -6.86 2.71 9.94
N GLN A 67 -7.47 2.94 8.76
CA GLN A 67 -7.52 4.27 8.12
C GLN A 67 -8.14 5.35 9.02
N LEU A 68 -9.10 5.00 9.88
CA LEU A 68 -9.75 5.97 10.76
C LEU A 68 -8.78 6.61 11.77
N PHE A 69 -7.69 5.92 12.11
CA PHE A 69 -6.73 6.37 13.12
C PHE A 69 -5.52 7.11 12.53
N TYR A 70 -5.24 6.94 11.24
CA TYR A 70 -4.01 7.49 10.64
C TYR A 70 -4.04 9.00 10.42
N GLY A 71 -5.20 9.63 10.25
CA GLY A 71 -5.33 11.09 10.20
C GLY A 71 -4.79 11.73 11.50
N PRO A 72 -5.45 11.48 12.65
CA PRO A 72 -4.99 12.03 13.94
C PRO A 72 -3.56 11.61 14.32
N LEU A 73 -3.12 10.42 13.91
CA LEU A 73 -1.78 9.94 14.19
C LEU A 73 -0.72 10.70 13.38
N GLY A 74 -1.01 10.96 12.10
CA GLY A 74 -0.16 11.75 11.22
C GLY A 74 0.01 13.19 11.70
N ASP A 75 -1.09 13.80 12.20
CA ASP A 75 -1.07 15.15 12.74
C ASP A 75 -0.20 15.27 14.01
N ARG A 76 -0.23 14.24 14.87
CA ARG A 76 0.53 14.24 16.14
C ARG A 76 2.00 13.88 15.98
N MET A 77 2.32 12.89 15.18
CA MET A 77 3.67 12.32 15.06
C MET A 77 4.45 12.82 13.84
N GLY A 78 3.76 13.50 12.92
CA GLY A 78 4.28 13.91 11.63
C GLY A 78 4.12 12.82 10.56
N GLN A 79 3.55 13.22 9.42
CA GLN A 79 3.11 12.32 8.34
C GLN A 79 4.23 11.40 7.83
N PHE A 80 5.44 11.93 7.60
CA PHE A 80 6.57 11.12 7.10
C PHE A 80 7.01 10.03 8.06
N ARG A 81 7.02 10.30 9.37
CA ARG A 81 7.39 9.29 10.38
C ARG A 81 6.40 8.14 10.39
N VAL A 82 5.10 8.48 10.35
CA VAL A 82 4.04 7.48 10.32
C VAL A 82 4.09 6.66 9.03
N ILE A 83 4.30 7.31 7.86
CA ILE A 83 4.47 6.62 6.57
C ILE A 83 5.65 5.65 6.62
N THR A 84 6.78 6.05 7.18
CA THR A 84 7.97 5.19 7.28
C THR A 84 7.72 3.97 8.16
N CYS A 85 7.14 4.17 9.35
CA CYS A 85 6.76 3.06 10.23
C CYS A 85 5.74 2.13 9.56
N ALA A 86 4.75 2.70 8.88
CA ALA A 86 3.72 1.96 8.17
C ALA A 86 4.30 1.12 7.02
N ALA A 87 5.25 1.66 6.25
CA ALA A 87 5.96 0.91 5.22
C ALA A 87 6.75 -0.27 5.82
N LEU A 88 7.41 -0.08 6.97
CA LEU A 88 8.09 -1.17 7.67
C LEU A 88 7.11 -2.27 8.12
N PHE A 89 5.93 -1.91 8.62
CA PHE A 89 4.87 -2.89 8.95
C PHE A 89 4.45 -3.68 7.70
N CYS A 90 4.33 -3.03 6.56
CA CYS A 90 3.99 -3.67 5.30
C CYS A 90 5.08 -4.67 4.89
N CYS A 91 6.36 -4.28 4.95
CA CYS A 91 7.50 -5.15 4.64
C CYS A 91 7.57 -6.35 5.60
N VAL A 92 7.43 -6.13 6.91
CA VAL A 92 7.42 -7.22 7.90
C VAL A 92 6.27 -8.18 7.64
N GLY A 93 5.07 -7.66 7.37
CA GLY A 93 3.91 -8.47 7.01
C GLY A 93 4.16 -9.30 5.74
N SER A 94 4.76 -8.70 4.70
CA SER A 94 5.14 -9.42 3.47
C SER A 94 6.15 -10.53 3.74
N LEU A 95 7.16 -10.27 4.57
CA LEU A 95 8.13 -11.30 4.97
C LEU A 95 7.46 -12.46 5.72
N VAL A 96 6.58 -12.16 6.67
CA VAL A 96 5.82 -13.19 7.37
C VAL A 96 4.97 -14.01 6.39
N ALA A 97 4.37 -13.37 5.38
CA ALA A 97 3.60 -14.07 4.35
C ALA A 97 4.46 -15.02 3.52
N VAL A 98 5.68 -14.63 3.12
CA VAL A 98 6.63 -15.50 2.40
C VAL A 98 6.91 -16.80 3.15
N PHE A 99 7.09 -16.70 4.47
CA PHE A 99 7.42 -17.85 5.33
C PHE A 99 6.19 -18.57 5.90
N SER A 100 4.96 -18.17 5.53
CA SER A 100 3.76 -18.78 6.07
C SER A 100 3.62 -20.24 5.62
N ARG A 101 3.27 -21.10 6.60
CA ARG A 101 3.07 -22.53 6.43
C ARG A 101 1.62 -22.97 6.65
N SER A 102 0.78 -22.06 7.16
CA SER A 102 -0.64 -22.26 7.38
C SER A 102 -1.44 -21.05 6.91
N LEU A 103 -2.72 -21.25 6.66
CA LEU A 103 -3.63 -20.17 6.32
C LEU A 103 -3.69 -19.13 7.44
N ASP A 104 -3.74 -19.54 8.71
CA ASP A 104 -3.80 -18.63 9.87
C ASP A 104 -2.56 -17.73 9.94
N MET A 105 -1.38 -18.27 9.67
CA MET A 105 -0.15 -17.47 9.62
C MET A 105 -0.20 -16.47 8.46
N LEU A 106 -0.74 -16.86 7.31
CA LEU A 106 -0.93 -15.96 6.18
C LEU A 106 -1.97 -14.87 6.51
N LEU A 107 -3.08 -15.21 7.20
CA LEU A 107 -4.07 -14.24 7.66
C LEU A 107 -3.45 -13.21 8.62
N PHE A 108 -2.64 -13.66 9.57
CA PHE A 108 -1.89 -12.77 10.46
C PHE A 108 -0.95 -11.82 9.68
N ALA A 109 -0.21 -12.36 8.72
CA ALA A 109 0.64 -11.57 7.84
C ALA A 109 -0.15 -10.50 7.07
N ARG A 110 -1.35 -10.85 6.58
CA ARG A 110 -2.26 -9.92 5.88
C ARG A 110 -2.76 -8.80 6.79
N VAL A 111 -3.03 -9.09 8.08
CA VAL A 111 -3.37 -8.05 9.08
C VAL A 111 -2.21 -7.07 9.24
N LEU A 112 -0.97 -7.56 9.41
CA LEU A 112 0.20 -6.68 9.51
C LEU A 112 0.39 -5.81 8.26
N MET A 113 0.28 -6.42 7.08
CA MET A 113 0.35 -5.67 5.81
C MET A 113 -0.75 -4.60 5.71
N ALA A 114 -1.99 -4.94 6.11
CA ALA A 114 -3.12 -4.02 6.05
C ALA A 114 -2.94 -2.82 6.98
N LEU A 115 -2.44 -3.06 8.21
CA LEU A 115 -2.09 -1.99 9.14
C LEU A 115 -1.07 -1.02 8.51
N GLY A 116 -0.03 -1.53 7.87
CA GLY A 116 0.94 -0.68 7.19
C GLY A 116 0.35 0.03 5.97
N ALA A 117 -0.27 -0.70 5.07
CA ALA A 117 -0.80 -0.17 3.81
C ALA A 117 -1.86 0.94 4.02
N ALA A 118 -2.68 0.85 5.08
CA ALA A 118 -3.77 1.78 5.35
C ALA A 118 -3.32 3.22 5.61
N ALA A 119 -2.08 3.43 6.07
CA ALA A 119 -1.52 4.75 6.33
C ALA A 119 -1.03 5.47 5.05
N LEU A 120 -0.59 4.72 4.05
CA LEU A 120 0.22 5.25 2.96
C LEU A 120 -0.55 6.25 2.08
N ILE A 121 -1.79 5.95 1.71
CA ILE A 121 -2.57 6.84 0.82
C ILE A 121 -3.04 8.10 1.54
N PRO A 122 -3.76 8.03 2.68
CA PRO A 122 -4.29 9.23 3.31
C PRO A 122 -3.18 10.19 3.75
N LEU A 123 -2.07 9.67 4.30
CA LEU A 123 -0.96 10.52 4.74
C LEU A 123 -0.15 11.08 3.56
N ALA A 124 -0.01 10.34 2.45
CA ALA A 124 0.60 10.87 1.24
C ALA A 124 -0.20 12.04 0.67
N MET A 125 -1.54 11.90 0.60
CA MET A 125 -2.42 12.97 0.12
C MET A 125 -2.41 14.18 1.05
N ALA A 126 -2.44 13.97 2.37
CA ALA A 126 -2.34 15.04 3.36
C ALA A 126 -1.02 15.79 3.23
N TRP A 127 0.11 15.08 3.12
CA TRP A 127 1.42 15.70 2.96
C TRP A 127 1.53 16.53 1.68
N VAL A 128 0.98 16.05 0.56
CA VAL A 128 0.95 16.81 -0.69
C VAL A 128 0.10 18.06 -0.52
N GLY A 129 -1.02 17.97 0.21
CA GLY A 129 -1.88 19.11 0.53
C GLY A 129 -1.15 20.22 1.29
N ASP A 130 -0.27 19.83 2.24
CA ASP A 130 0.47 20.77 3.08
C ASP A 130 1.73 21.34 2.40
N ALA A 131 2.36 20.55 1.50
CA ALA A 131 3.67 20.88 0.93
C ALA A 131 3.61 21.60 -0.43
N VAL A 132 2.44 21.61 -1.10
CA VAL A 132 2.32 22.09 -2.48
C VAL A 132 1.42 23.34 -2.56
N PRO A 133 1.84 24.39 -3.30
CA PRO A 133 1.02 25.57 -3.52
C PRO A 133 -0.32 25.25 -4.20
N ALA A 134 -1.37 26.01 -3.87
CA ALA A 134 -2.74 25.75 -4.33
C ALA A 134 -2.88 25.67 -5.86
N ASN A 135 -2.08 26.45 -6.61
CA ASN A 135 -2.10 26.46 -8.08
C ASN A 135 -1.55 25.18 -8.72
N GLN A 136 -0.79 24.35 -7.99
CA GLN A 136 -0.21 23.08 -8.46
C GLN A 136 -0.76 21.87 -7.70
N LEU A 137 -1.59 22.08 -6.68
CA LEU A 137 -2.09 21.04 -5.78
C LEU A 137 -2.82 19.94 -6.54
N GLN A 138 -3.74 20.31 -7.43
CA GLN A 138 -4.53 19.36 -8.22
C GLN A 138 -3.64 18.43 -9.05
N GLU A 139 -2.62 18.98 -9.71
CA GLU A 139 -1.69 18.18 -10.51
C GLU A 139 -0.89 17.20 -9.66
N MET A 140 -0.41 17.64 -8.51
CA MET A 140 0.41 16.79 -7.63
C MET A 140 -0.41 15.71 -6.94
N LEU A 141 -1.64 16.00 -6.53
CA LEU A 141 -2.58 15.00 -6.04
C LEU A 141 -2.90 13.95 -7.12
N THR A 142 -3.11 14.39 -8.37
CA THR A 142 -3.33 13.48 -9.49
C THR A 142 -2.13 12.56 -9.73
N ARG A 143 -0.91 13.09 -9.73
CA ARG A 143 0.32 12.29 -9.87
C ARG A 143 0.47 11.26 -8.77
N THR A 144 0.19 11.66 -7.52
CA THR A 144 0.23 10.73 -6.38
C THR A 144 -0.87 9.66 -6.50
N GLY A 145 -2.07 10.04 -6.95
CA GLY A 145 -3.20 9.13 -7.18
C GLY A 145 -2.96 8.14 -8.33
N LEU A 146 -2.20 8.52 -9.37
CA LEU A 146 -1.79 7.59 -10.43
C LEU A 146 -0.99 6.40 -9.87
N GLY A 147 -0.19 6.62 -8.82
CA GLY A 147 0.48 5.53 -8.11
C GLY A 147 -0.52 4.47 -7.62
N SER A 148 -1.61 4.90 -6.98
CA SER A 148 -2.66 4.00 -6.49
C SER A 148 -3.32 3.20 -7.63
N THR A 149 -3.68 3.87 -8.73
CA THR A 149 -4.31 3.22 -9.89
C THR A 149 -3.38 2.18 -10.53
N MET A 150 -2.10 2.54 -10.71
CA MET A 150 -1.08 1.60 -11.20
C MET A 150 -0.84 0.45 -10.21
N GLY A 151 -0.96 0.71 -8.90
CA GLY A 151 -0.86 -0.31 -7.85
C GLY A 151 -1.98 -1.34 -7.92
N ILE A 152 -3.21 -0.93 -8.23
CA ILE A 152 -4.34 -1.85 -8.42
C ILE A 152 -4.02 -2.84 -9.56
N VAL A 153 -3.71 -2.31 -10.73
CA VAL A 153 -3.42 -3.13 -11.93
C VAL A 153 -2.15 -3.94 -11.73
N GLY A 154 -1.08 -3.30 -11.25
CA GLY A 154 0.21 -3.94 -11.02
C GLY A 154 0.15 -5.04 -9.96
N GLY A 155 -0.61 -4.83 -8.87
CA GLY A 155 -0.81 -5.83 -7.82
C GLY A 155 -1.53 -7.08 -8.32
N GLN A 156 -2.62 -6.91 -9.09
CA GLN A 156 -3.35 -8.05 -9.67
C GLN A 156 -2.51 -8.81 -10.69
N LEU A 157 -1.83 -8.10 -11.59
CA LEU A 157 -0.97 -8.73 -12.59
C LEU A 157 0.22 -9.45 -11.95
N ALA A 158 0.92 -8.79 -11.01
CA ALA A 158 2.04 -9.40 -10.30
C ALA A 158 1.58 -10.60 -9.47
N GLY A 159 0.44 -10.49 -8.76
CA GLY A 159 -0.14 -11.59 -8.00
C GLY A 159 -0.44 -12.81 -8.86
N GLY A 160 -1.08 -12.63 -10.00
CA GLY A 160 -1.38 -13.72 -10.94
C GLY A 160 -0.12 -14.30 -11.58
N LEU A 161 0.67 -13.47 -12.27
CA LEU A 161 1.85 -13.93 -13.01
C LEU A 161 2.90 -14.59 -12.12
N LEU A 162 3.22 -13.99 -10.96
CA LEU A 162 4.20 -14.57 -10.05
C LEU A 162 3.70 -15.87 -9.43
N THR A 163 2.40 -15.97 -9.16
CA THR A 163 1.80 -17.20 -8.64
C THR A 163 1.88 -18.34 -9.67
N ASP A 164 1.56 -18.05 -10.92
CA ASP A 164 1.57 -19.06 -12.00
C ASP A 164 2.98 -19.50 -12.39
N LEU A 165 3.95 -18.59 -12.39
CA LEU A 165 5.31 -18.86 -12.87
C LEU A 165 6.26 -19.37 -11.78
N LEU A 166 6.16 -18.84 -10.57
CA LEU A 166 7.14 -19.04 -9.49
C LEU A 166 6.49 -19.54 -8.19
N GLY A 167 5.18 -19.44 -8.08
CA GLY A 167 4.41 -19.74 -6.88
C GLY A 167 4.07 -18.50 -6.04
N TRP A 168 2.97 -18.59 -5.29
CA TRP A 168 2.36 -17.48 -4.56
C TRP A 168 3.28 -16.75 -3.56
N ARG A 169 4.28 -17.44 -3.01
CA ARG A 169 5.26 -16.82 -2.09
C ARG A 169 6.08 -15.74 -2.75
N TRP A 170 6.41 -15.87 -4.03
CA TRP A 170 7.16 -14.87 -4.77
C TRP A 170 6.39 -13.56 -4.98
N ALA A 171 5.06 -13.63 -5.03
CA ALA A 171 4.24 -12.44 -5.06
C ALA A 171 4.43 -11.59 -3.78
N PHE A 172 4.49 -12.23 -2.61
CA PHE A 172 4.78 -11.52 -1.35
C PHE A 172 6.25 -11.09 -1.24
N ALA A 173 7.20 -11.89 -1.73
CA ALA A 173 8.60 -11.49 -1.78
C ALA A 173 8.82 -10.22 -2.63
N PHE A 174 8.07 -10.07 -3.71
CA PHE A 174 8.08 -8.86 -4.53
C PHE A 174 7.60 -7.60 -3.78
N MET A 175 6.77 -7.77 -2.75
CA MET A 175 6.25 -6.67 -1.91
C MET A 175 7.15 -6.30 -0.73
N THR A 176 8.26 -7.02 -0.52
CA THR A 176 9.22 -6.76 0.56
C THR A 176 10.25 -5.71 0.16
#